data_db0f977e6f18f1f0a2d9043957ecea68
#
_entry.id   db0f977e6f18f1f0a2d9043957ecea68
#
_cell.length_a   1.000
_cell.length_b   1.000
_cell.length_c   1.000
_cell.angle_alpha   90.00
_cell.angle_beta   90.00
_cell.angle_gamma   90.00
#
_symmetry.space_group_name_H-M   'P 1'
#
loop_
_entity.id
_entity.type
_entity.pdbx_description
1 polymer ?
#
loop_
_entity_poly.entity_id
_entity_poly.type
_entity_poly.pdbx_seq_one_letter_code
_entity_poly.pdbx_strand_id
1 'polypeptide(L)'
;MKYVVTGATGFIGKALVDYLLQIGHEVYAVSRSKERVDAFWPDNKNIHAISCEMGDYAQLNEQISDADVFVHLAWAGTTVEDRYSTDLQEKNMRSTLDAMRVAKQMNCRLFVATGSQAEYGPTNDMITELSPCHPVMAYGVSKLRMLEECCALSEQINLPYLHLRICSVFGKGDHPYTLIETAISRMLKGEPIDLSECTQNWNFLYVKDMAYQIERLCKAVIKNDAQPGIYLMASNDTRTLKSYIEEMKRVLKSSAELRYGALKTKQVTSLNPDTSKLKNAIGKLNNYSFEQALLDMQK
;
A
#
# COMPACT_ATOMS: atom_id res chain seq x y z
N MET A 1 -11.36 -16.62 -7.05
CA MET A 1 -9.95 -16.65 -7.49
C MET A 1 -9.08 -17.04 -6.30
N LYS A 2 -7.92 -17.63 -6.59
CA LYS A 2 -6.88 -17.96 -5.61
C LYS A 2 -5.81 -16.86 -5.60
N TYR A 3 -5.53 -16.31 -4.44
CA TYR A 3 -4.53 -15.25 -4.24
C TYR A 3 -3.37 -15.77 -3.39
N VAL A 4 -2.15 -15.51 -3.79
CA VAL A 4 -0.97 -15.58 -2.92
C VAL A 4 -0.67 -14.15 -2.44
N VAL A 5 -0.63 -13.92 -1.14
CA VAL A 5 -0.35 -12.61 -0.56
C VAL A 5 0.85 -12.70 0.36
N THR A 6 2.00 -12.14 -0.05
CA THR A 6 3.15 -12.00 0.85
C THR A 6 3.02 -10.74 1.70
N GLY A 7 3.59 -10.75 2.91
CA GLY A 7 3.35 -9.68 3.86
C GLY A 7 1.91 -9.63 4.36
N ALA A 8 1.20 -10.75 4.32
CA ALA A 8 -0.22 -10.89 4.64
C ALA A 8 -0.58 -10.36 6.04
N THR A 9 0.32 -10.46 7.01
CA THR A 9 0.09 -9.98 8.39
C THR A 9 0.53 -8.54 8.65
N GLY A 10 1.01 -7.84 7.61
CA GLY A 10 1.32 -6.40 7.65
C GLY A 10 0.07 -5.53 7.56
N PHE A 11 0.22 -4.22 7.72
CA PHE A 11 -0.88 -3.25 7.71
C PHE A 11 -1.77 -3.36 6.46
N ILE A 12 -1.20 -3.19 5.26
CA ILE A 12 -1.94 -3.29 3.99
C ILE A 12 -2.32 -4.75 3.72
N GLY A 13 -1.42 -5.71 4.00
CA GLY A 13 -1.64 -7.13 3.74
C GLY A 13 -2.85 -7.67 4.49
N LYS A 14 -2.97 -7.33 5.78
CA LYS A 14 -4.12 -7.73 6.59
C LYS A 14 -5.44 -7.20 6.02
N ALA A 15 -5.50 -5.94 5.67
CA ALA A 15 -6.71 -5.34 5.09
C ALA A 15 -7.07 -5.98 3.74
N LEU A 16 -6.07 -6.31 2.91
CA LEU A 16 -6.29 -7.00 1.65
C LEU A 16 -6.82 -8.42 1.88
N VAL A 17 -6.21 -9.20 2.77
CA VAL A 17 -6.66 -10.56 3.09
C VAL A 17 -8.08 -10.54 3.66
N ASP A 18 -8.38 -9.65 4.61
CA ASP A 18 -9.73 -9.47 5.17
C ASP A 18 -10.75 -9.24 4.05
N TYR A 19 -10.45 -8.33 3.12
CA TYR A 19 -11.34 -8.00 2.00
C TYR A 19 -11.51 -9.19 1.03
N LEU A 20 -10.43 -9.86 0.65
CA LEU A 20 -10.46 -11.01 -0.26
C LEU A 20 -11.31 -12.16 0.31
N LEU A 21 -11.14 -12.46 1.60
CA LEU A 21 -11.93 -13.49 2.29
C LEU A 21 -13.41 -13.09 2.40
N GLN A 22 -13.69 -11.82 2.70
CA GLN A 22 -15.05 -11.29 2.80
C GLN A 22 -15.85 -11.48 1.50
N ILE A 23 -15.19 -11.36 0.34
CA ILE A 23 -15.83 -11.51 -0.97
C ILE A 23 -15.67 -12.92 -1.57
N GLY A 24 -15.23 -13.90 -0.76
CA GLY A 24 -15.23 -15.32 -1.09
C GLY A 24 -14.04 -15.78 -1.94
N HIS A 25 -12.90 -15.09 -1.89
CA HIS A 25 -11.66 -15.58 -2.51
C HIS A 25 -10.92 -16.56 -1.59
N GLU A 26 -10.12 -17.42 -2.18
CA GLU A 26 -9.17 -18.30 -1.50
C GLU A 26 -7.81 -17.58 -1.41
N VAL A 27 -7.18 -17.61 -0.23
CA VAL A 27 -5.96 -16.85 0.03
C VAL A 27 -4.87 -17.72 0.64
N TYR A 28 -3.72 -17.81 -0.01
CA TYR A 28 -2.47 -18.29 0.55
C TYR A 28 -1.77 -17.10 1.23
N ALA A 29 -1.89 -17.01 2.55
CA ALA A 29 -1.34 -15.92 3.35
C ALA A 29 0.10 -16.23 3.76
N VAL A 30 1.05 -15.64 3.05
CA VAL A 30 2.49 -15.85 3.28
C VAL A 30 3.01 -14.83 4.29
N SER A 31 3.56 -15.32 5.38
CA SER A 31 4.13 -14.54 6.48
C SER A 31 5.32 -15.29 7.09
N ARG A 32 6.17 -14.61 7.84
CA ARG A 32 7.26 -15.22 8.62
C ARG A 32 6.77 -16.10 9.79
N SER A 33 5.54 -15.87 10.23
CA SER A 33 4.91 -16.63 11.33
C SER A 33 3.53 -17.11 10.89
N LYS A 34 3.39 -18.44 10.83
CA LYS A 34 2.13 -19.12 10.58
C LYS A 34 1.13 -18.86 11.73
N GLU A 35 1.62 -18.89 12.97
CA GLU A 35 0.80 -18.67 14.18
C GLU A 35 0.11 -17.31 14.15
N ARG A 36 0.79 -16.30 13.58
CA ARG A 36 0.22 -14.96 13.43
C ARG A 36 -0.89 -14.92 12.38
N VAL A 37 -0.78 -15.69 11.32
CA VAL A 37 -1.84 -15.83 10.32
C VAL A 37 -3.04 -16.54 10.95
N ASP A 38 -2.81 -17.67 11.63
CA ASP A 38 -3.86 -18.44 12.29
C ASP A 38 -4.58 -17.63 13.39
N ALA A 39 -3.85 -16.76 14.11
CA ALA A 39 -4.43 -15.86 15.11
C ALA A 39 -5.32 -14.75 14.50
N PHE A 40 -5.01 -14.28 13.30
CA PHE A 40 -5.82 -13.25 12.63
C PHE A 40 -7.08 -13.82 12.00
N TRP A 41 -7.04 -15.06 11.51
CA TRP A 41 -8.14 -15.69 10.76
C TRP A 41 -8.39 -17.13 11.24
N PRO A 42 -8.75 -17.31 12.52
CA PRO A 42 -9.01 -18.64 13.05
C PRO A 42 -10.18 -19.30 12.31
N ASP A 43 -10.05 -20.59 12.03
CA ASP A 43 -11.11 -21.44 11.46
C ASP A 43 -11.68 -20.99 10.10
N ASN A 44 -11.03 -20.08 9.39
CA ASN A 44 -11.46 -19.66 8.07
C ASN A 44 -10.99 -20.68 7.01
N LYS A 45 -11.93 -21.35 6.36
CA LYS A 45 -11.64 -22.42 5.40
C LYS A 45 -11.03 -21.94 4.07
N ASN A 46 -11.11 -20.65 3.79
CA ASN A 46 -10.60 -20.06 2.55
C ASN A 46 -9.22 -19.44 2.70
N ILE A 47 -8.55 -19.63 3.86
CA ILE A 47 -7.19 -19.15 4.07
C ILE A 47 -6.24 -20.31 4.36
N HIS A 48 -5.06 -20.23 3.75
CA HIS A 48 -3.97 -21.18 3.95
C HIS A 48 -2.77 -20.41 4.50
N ALA A 49 -2.43 -20.67 5.75
CA ALA A 49 -1.29 -20.02 6.41
C ALA A 49 0.02 -20.67 5.98
N ILE A 50 0.92 -19.88 5.40
CA ILE A 50 2.22 -20.34 4.93
C ILE A 50 3.32 -19.53 5.62
N SER A 51 4.26 -20.25 6.26
CA SER A 51 5.47 -19.66 6.81
C SER A 51 6.58 -19.62 5.76
N CYS A 52 7.04 -18.43 5.39
CA CYS A 52 8.14 -18.27 4.44
C CYS A 52 8.84 -16.93 4.64
N GLU A 53 10.17 -16.94 4.69
CA GLU A 53 11.01 -15.74 4.68
C GLU A 53 11.15 -15.17 3.26
N MET A 54 11.47 -13.89 3.16
CA MET A 54 11.61 -13.21 1.86
C MET A 54 12.73 -13.78 0.98
N GLY A 55 13.77 -14.39 1.57
CA GLY A 55 14.87 -15.04 0.85
C GLY A 55 14.54 -16.44 0.32
N ASP A 56 13.43 -17.03 0.74
CA ASP A 56 13.12 -18.45 0.56
C ASP A 56 11.89 -18.70 -0.33
N TYR A 57 11.48 -17.73 -1.12
CA TYR A 57 10.25 -17.83 -1.91
C TYR A 57 10.22 -19.02 -2.89
N ALA A 58 11.36 -19.55 -3.29
CA ALA A 58 11.42 -20.77 -4.11
C ALA A 58 10.71 -21.97 -3.45
N GLN A 59 10.66 -22.02 -2.11
CA GLN A 59 9.99 -23.09 -1.36
C GLN A 59 8.45 -23.01 -1.42
N LEU A 60 7.89 -21.88 -1.85
CA LEU A 60 6.43 -21.73 -1.97
C LEU A 60 5.83 -22.70 -3.01
N ASN A 61 6.58 -23.07 -4.04
CA ASN A 61 6.12 -24.04 -5.06
C ASN A 61 5.87 -25.45 -4.50
N GLU A 62 6.46 -25.79 -3.36
CA GLU A 62 6.24 -27.07 -2.69
C GLU A 62 4.90 -27.10 -1.95
N GLN A 63 4.35 -25.92 -1.62
CA GLN A 63 3.15 -25.76 -0.82
C GLN A 63 1.95 -25.23 -1.62
N ILE A 64 2.20 -24.54 -2.73
CA ILE A 64 1.17 -23.93 -3.59
C ILE A 64 1.37 -24.43 -5.01
N SER A 65 0.43 -25.25 -5.48
CA SER A 65 0.51 -25.82 -6.83
C SER A 65 0.06 -24.85 -7.92
N ASP A 66 -0.95 -24.02 -7.65
CA ASP A 66 -1.49 -23.03 -8.59
C ASP A 66 -2.17 -21.87 -7.87
N ALA A 67 -2.13 -20.70 -8.48
CA ALA A 67 -2.87 -19.50 -8.04
C ALA A 67 -3.19 -18.59 -9.22
N ASP A 68 -4.23 -17.76 -9.09
CA ASP A 68 -4.59 -16.79 -10.15
C ASP A 68 -3.75 -15.52 -10.08
N VAL A 69 -3.52 -15.00 -8.87
CA VAL A 69 -2.85 -13.72 -8.62
C VAL A 69 -1.83 -13.86 -7.51
N PHE A 70 -0.64 -13.33 -7.75
CA PHE A 70 0.39 -13.19 -6.71
C PHE A 70 0.53 -11.71 -6.35
N VAL A 71 0.18 -11.34 -5.11
CA VAL A 71 0.30 -9.98 -4.59
C VAL A 71 1.47 -9.91 -3.60
N HIS A 72 2.54 -9.24 -4.01
CA HIS A 72 3.76 -9.07 -3.22
C HIS A 72 3.72 -7.76 -2.45
N LEU A 73 3.41 -7.83 -1.15
CA LEU A 73 3.39 -6.69 -0.22
C LEU A 73 4.53 -6.73 0.81
N ALA A 74 5.26 -7.85 0.90
CA ALA A 74 6.36 -7.97 1.83
C ALA A 74 7.50 -7.01 1.46
N TRP A 75 7.94 -6.22 2.44
CA TRP A 75 9.06 -5.28 2.33
C TRP A 75 9.65 -5.06 3.71
N ALA A 76 10.93 -5.35 3.88
CA ALA A 76 11.63 -5.15 5.15
C ALA A 76 12.17 -3.72 5.26
N GLY A 77 12.22 -3.20 6.50
CA GLY A 77 12.83 -1.90 6.76
C GLY A 77 12.00 -0.73 6.26
N THR A 78 10.96 -0.41 7.00
CA THR A 78 10.06 0.74 6.71
C THR A 78 10.27 1.91 7.69
N THR A 79 11.18 1.79 8.66
CA THR A 79 11.56 2.90 9.55
C THR A 79 12.29 4.00 8.77
N VAL A 80 12.44 5.17 9.36
CA VAL A 80 13.12 6.30 8.69
C VAL A 80 14.57 5.92 8.36
N GLU A 81 15.28 5.29 9.28
CA GLU A 81 16.67 4.85 9.14
C GLU A 81 16.81 3.80 8.05
N ASP A 82 15.95 2.79 8.05
CA ASP A 82 15.98 1.69 7.09
C ASP A 82 15.77 2.18 5.65
N ARG A 83 15.01 3.27 5.45
CA ARG A 83 14.78 3.85 4.11
C ARG A 83 16.03 4.40 3.45
N TYR A 84 17.10 4.64 4.22
CA TYR A 84 18.41 5.06 3.70
C TYR A 84 19.39 3.89 3.52
N SER A 85 19.07 2.68 4.01
CA SER A 85 19.93 1.49 3.89
C SER A 85 19.87 0.90 2.49
N THR A 86 20.85 1.20 1.64
CA THR A 86 20.92 0.68 0.27
C THR A 86 20.90 -0.84 0.22
N ASP A 87 21.70 -1.52 1.06
CA ASP A 87 21.80 -2.97 1.07
C ASP A 87 20.48 -3.66 1.42
N LEU A 88 19.75 -3.09 2.41
CA LEU A 88 18.46 -3.62 2.80
C LEU A 88 17.42 -3.44 1.69
N GLN A 89 17.37 -2.25 1.10
CA GLN A 89 16.44 -1.95 0.04
C GLN A 89 16.72 -2.76 -1.24
N GLU A 90 17.98 -3.02 -1.54
CA GLU A 90 18.37 -3.89 -2.68
C GLU A 90 17.99 -5.35 -2.44
N LYS A 91 18.13 -5.88 -1.22
CA LYS A 91 17.63 -7.22 -0.85
C LYS A 91 16.13 -7.35 -1.08
N ASN A 92 15.35 -6.34 -0.68
CA ASN A 92 13.91 -6.31 -0.91
C ASN A 92 13.56 -6.38 -2.41
N MET A 93 14.27 -5.61 -3.24
CA MET A 93 14.09 -5.62 -4.69
C MET A 93 14.35 -7.01 -5.27
N ARG A 94 15.49 -7.65 -4.91
CA ARG A 94 15.83 -9.01 -5.36
C ARG A 94 14.76 -10.01 -4.95
N SER A 95 14.28 -9.96 -3.70
CA SER A 95 13.19 -10.82 -3.22
C SER A 95 11.89 -10.64 -4.00
N THR A 96 11.62 -9.41 -4.50
CA THR A 96 10.46 -9.16 -5.37
C THR A 96 10.59 -9.87 -6.71
N LEU A 97 11.79 -9.87 -7.32
CA LEU A 97 12.05 -10.59 -8.57
C LEU A 97 11.93 -12.12 -8.38
N ASP A 98 12.41 -12.63 -7.25
CA ASP A 98 12.25 -14.06 -6.92
C ASP A 98 10.77 -14.42 -6.72
N ALA A 99 10.00 -13.59 -6.01
CA ALA A 99 8.56 -13.75 -5.89
C ALA A 99 7.86 -13.78 -7.26
N MET A 100 8.28 -12.95 -8.20
CA MET A 100 7.71 -12.91 -9.55
C MET A 100 8.03 -14.18 -10.36
N ARG A 101 9.26 -14.71 -10.24
CA ARG A 101 9.61 -16.00 -10.88
C ARG A 101 8.79 -17.16 -10.33
N VAL A 102 8.60 -17.18 -9.01
CA VAL A 102 7.77 -18.17 -8.32
C VAL A 102 6.30 -18.05 -8.71
N ALA A 103 5.77 -16.84 -8.84
CA ALA A 103 4.41 -16.61 -9.34
C ALA A 103 4.21 -17.22 -10.74
N LYS A 104 5.22 -17.12 -11.62
CA LYS A 104 5.16 -17.77 -12.94
C LYS A 104 5.13 -19.30 -12.82
N GLN A 105 5.93 -19.87 -11.93
CA GLN A 105 5.96 -21.33 -11.71
C GLN A 105 4.64 -21.88 -11.13
N MET A 106 3.91 -21.04 -10.36
CA MET A 106 2.57 -21.32 -9.85
C MET A 106 1.46 -21.08 -10.88
N ASN A 107 1.79 -20.85 -12.15
CA ASN A 107 0.86 -20.52 -13.22
C ASN A 107 -0.03 -19.30 -12.93
N CYS A 108 0.45 -18.34 -12.14
CA CYS A 108 -0.27 -17.10 -11.90
C CYS A 108 -0.53 -16.36 -13.23
N ARG A 109 -1.70 -15.78 -13.33
CA ARG A 109 -2.13 -14.96 -14.48
C ARG A 109 -1.71 -13.50 -14.32
N LEU A 110 -1.34 -13.09 -13.11
CA LEU A 110 -0.98 -11.72 -12.78
C LEU A 110 -0.04 -11.70 -11.58
N PHE A 111 1.03 -10.92 -11.69
CA PHE A 111 1.89 -10.54 -10.58
C PHE A 111 1.67 -9.08 -10.22
N VAL A 112 1.56 -8.77 -8.93
CA VAL A 112 1.34 -7.43 -8.38
C VAL A 112 2.43 -7.13 -7.37
N ALA A 113 3.12 -5.99 -7.51
CA ALA A 113 4.01 -5.50 -6.47
C ALA A 113 3.74 -4.03 -6.13
N THR A 114 4.05 -3.65 -4.90
CA THR A 114 3.82 -2.29 -4.42
C THR A 114 5.02 -1.39 -4.67
N GLY A 115 4.82 -0.39 -5.50
CA GLY A 115 5.64 0.81 -5.59
C GLY A 115 5.30 1.83 -4.50
N SER A 116 5.78 3.04 -4.64
CA SER A 116 5.58 4.12 -3.66
C SER A 116 5.61 5.48 -4.34
N GLN A 117 4.88 6.44 -3.80
CA GLN A 117 5.02 7.85 -4.15
C GLN A 117 6.46 8.38 -3.94
N ALA A 118 7.28 7.70 -3.13
CA ALA A 118 8.69 8.03 -2.93
C ALA A 118 9.54 7.90 -4.20
N GLU A 119 9.06 7.19 -5.21
CA GLU A 119 9.71 7.08 -6.53
C GLU A 119 9.76 8.42 -7.25
N TYR A 120 8.74 9.28 -7.07
CA TYR A 120 8.72 10.62 -7.69
C TYR A 120 9.71 11.58 -7.04
N GLY A 121 10.04 11.37 -5.76
CA GLY A 121 10.76 12.36 -4.96
C GLY A 121 9.87 13.54 -4.56
N PRO A 122 10.46 14.63 -4.02
CA PRO A 122 9.73 15.82 -3.62
C PRO A 122 9.18 16.59 -4.83
N THR A 123 7.88 16.83 -4.86
CA THR A 123 7.23 17.67 -5.88
C THR A 123 6.04 18.41 -5.30
N ASN A 124 5.65 19.53 -5.94
CA ASN A 124 4.40 20.23 -5.67
C ASN A 124 3.40 20.13 -6.83
N ASP A 125 3.81 19.50 -7.92
CA ASP A 125 2.99 19.32 -9.10
C ASP A 125 1.98 18.17 -8.90
N MET A 126 0.98 18.14 -9.76
CA MET A 126 0.13 16.96 -9.91
C MET A 126 0.96 15.81 -10.46
N ILE A 127 0.91 14.65 -9.82
CA ILE A 127 1.62 13.44 -10.25
C ILE A 127 0.70 12.51 -11.02
N THR A 128 1.22 11.96 -12.11
CA THR A 128 0.61 10.91 -12.93
C THR A 128 1.53 9.69 -12.98
N GLU A 129 1.08 8.60 -13.56
CA GLU A 129 1.94 7.43 -13.78
C GLU A 129 3.16 7.74 -14.67
N LEU A 130 3.06 8.78 -15.51
CA LEU A 130 4.10 9.20 -16.46
C LEU A 130 4.98 10.35 -15.94
N SER A 131 4.69 10.89 -14.76
CA SER A 131 5.51 11.97 -14.18
C SER A 131 6.95 11.52 -13.95
N PRO A 132 7.95 12.41 -14.15
CA PRO A 132 9.35 12.09 -13.92
C PRO A 132 9.58 11.60 -12.47
N CYS A 133 10.48 10.63 -12.31
CA CYS A 133 10.84 10.06 -11.03
C CYS A 133 12.25 10.53 -10.63
N HIS A 134 12.36 11.20 -9.46
CA HIS A 134 13.60 11.73 -8.90
C HIS A 134 13.72 11.34 -7.41
N PRO A 135 13.80 10.04 -7.09
CA PRO A 135 13.84 9.57 -5.71
C PRO A 135 15.08 10.06 -4.98
N VAL A 136 14.93 10.47 -3.72
CA VAL A 136 16.00 11.03 -2.89
C VAL A 136 16.48 10.10 -1.77
N MET A 137 15.81 8.96 -1.57
CA MET A 137 16.16 7.95 -0.57
C MET A 137 16.39 6.59 -1.24
N ALA A 138 17.24 5.75 -0.65
CA ALA A 138 17.50 4.39 -1.14
C ALA A 138 16.20 3.59 -1.34
N TYR A 139 15.21 3.77 -0.45
CA TYR A 139 13.88 3.18 -0.58
C TYR A 139 13.20 3.52 -1.92
N GLY A 140 13.11 4.82 -2.25
CA GLY A 140 12.49 5.28 -3.51
C GLY A 140 13.27 4.83 -4.74
N VAL A 141 14.62 4.89 -4.68
CA VAL A 141 15.51 4.40 -5.74
C VAL A 141 15.30 2.91 -6.00
N SER A 142 15.24 2.09 -4.94
CA SER A 142 15.05 0.64 -5.08
C SER A 142 13.65 0.29 -5.56
N LYS A 143 12.61 1.04 -5.17
CA LYS A 143 11.25 0.87 -5.71
C LYS A 143 11.19 1.18 -7.22
N LEU A 144 11.86 2.23 -7.67
CA LEU A 144 11.94 2.57 -9.09
C LEU A 144 12.72 1.51 -9.89
N ARG A 145 13.89 1.07 -9.39
CA ARG A 145 14.63 -0.03 -10.03
C ARG A 145 13.82 -1.34 -10.05
N MET A 146 13.09 -1.64 -8.99
CA MET A 146 12.18 -2.79 -8.95
C MET A 146 11.15 -2.72 -10.08
N LEU A 147 10.56 -1.55 -10.34
CA LEU A 147 9.65 -1.37 -11.48
C LEU A 147 10.34 -1.75 -12.79
N GLU A 148 11.51 -1.20 -13.06
CA GLU A 148 12.25 -1.42 -14.32
C GLU A 148 12.59 -2.90 -14.51
N GLU A 149 13.15 -3.54 -13.48
CA GLU A 149 13.53 -4.95 -13.53
C GLU A 149 12.33 -5.90 -13.59
N CYS A 150 11.24 -5.59 -12.87
CA CYS A 150 10.00 -6.37 -12.98
C CYS A 150 9.33 -6.22 -14.35
N CYS A 151 9.37 -5.06 -14.99
CA CYS A 151 8.88 -4.88 -16.35
C CYS A 151 9.66 -5.77 -17.34
N ALA A 152 10.99 -5.72 -17.30
CA ALA A 152 11.85 -6.57 -18.14
C ALA A 152 11.60 -8.08 -17.90
N LEU A 153 11.50 -8.47 -16.63
CA LEU A 153 11.22 -9.87 -16.27
C LEU A 153 9.80 -10.29 -16.71
N SER A 154 8.80 -9.40 -16.58
CA SER A 154 7.42 -9.63 -17.05
C SER A 154 7.36 -10.04 -18.51
N GLU A 155 8.07 -9.30 -19.35
CA GLU A 155 8.17 -9.59 -20.79
C GLU A 155 8.90 -10.92 -21.03
N GLN A 156 10.04 -11.14 -20.37
CA GLN A 156 10.86 -12.35 -20.52
C GLN A 156 10.10 -13.64 -20.19
N ILE A 157 9.33 -13.63 -19.09
CA ILE A 157 8.61 -14.82 -18.62
C ILE A 157 7.15 -14.86 -19.05
N ASN A 158 6.68 -13.86 -19.79
CA ASN A 158 5.27 -13.69 -20.21
C ASN A 158 4.31 -13.84 -19.02
N LEU A 159 4.47 -12.94 -18.02
CA LEU A 159 3.58 -12.82 -16.86
C LEU A 159 3.16 -11.35 -16.69
N PRO A 160 1.88 -10.99 -16.87
CA PRO A 160 1.40 -9.62 -16.67
C PRO A 160 1.77 -9.06 -15.30
N TYR A 161 2.20 -7.80 -15.25
CA TYR A 161 2.68 -7.12 -14.07
C TYR A 161 1.90 -5.84 -13.76
N LEU A 162 1.47 -5.69 -12.51
CA LEU A 162 0.94 -4.44 -11.94
C LEU A 162 1.92 -3.85 -10.94
N HIS A 163 2.34 -2.61 -11.19
CA HIS A 163 3.13 -1.80 -10.26
C HIS A 163 2.24 -0.76 -9.59
N LEU A 164 1.97 -0.93 -8.30
CA LEU A 164 1.04 -0.10 -7.56
C LEU A 164 1.80 0.98 -6.78
N ARG A 165 1.91 2.20 -7.34
CA ARG A 165 2.49 3.35 -6.64
C ARG A 165 1.55 3.82 -5.55
N ILE A 166 1.82 3.38 -4.32
CA ILE A 166 0.99 3.71 -3.17
C ILE A 166 1.25 5.14 -2.73
N CYS A 167 0.19 5.92 -2.59
CA CYS A 167 0.19 7.23 -1.97
C CYS A 167 0.16 7.11 -0.43
N SER A 168 -0.47 8.05 0.27
CA SER A 168 -0.52 8.03 1.74
C SER A 168 -1.69 7.20 2.24
N VAL A 169 -1.42 5.94 2.61
CA VAL A 169 -2.43 5.04 3.18
C VAL A 169 -2.52 5.24 4.69
N PHE A 170 -3.73 5.20 5.24
CA PHE A 170 -4.00 5.27 6.66
C PHE A 170 -5.09 4.28 7.08
N GLY A 171 -5.16 3.93 8.36
CA GLY A 171 -6.19 3.05 8.88
C GLY A 171 -5.75 2.29 10.13
N LYS A 172 -6.68 1.51 10.69
CA LYS A 172 -6.41 0.72 11.90
C LYS A 172 -5.25 -0.26 11.69
N GLY A 173 -4.25 -0.18 12.53
CA GLY A 173 -3.04 -1.01 12.46
C GLY A 173 -1.88 -0.34 11.71
N ASP A 174 -2.00 0.93 11.33
CA ASP A 174 -0.88 1.73 10.83
C ASP A 174 0.14 2.02 11.95
N HIS A 175 1.30 2.51 11.57
CA HIS A 175 2.36 2.82 12.53
C HIS A 175 1.99 4.00 13.45
N PRO A 176 2.23 3.90 14.77
CA PRO A 176 1.81 4.90 15.75
C PRO A 176 2.50 6.28 15.57
N TYR A 177 3.56 6.34 14.78
CA TYR A 177 4.29 7.58 14.47
C TYR A 177 3.80 8.27 13.20
N THR A 178 2.81 7.73 12.49
CA THR A 178 2.23 8.41 11.33
C THR A 178 1.41 9.62 11.76
N LEU A 179 1.24 10.57 10.84
CA LEU A 179 0.53 11.81 11.13
C LEU A 179 -0.90 11.55 11.63
N ILE A 180 -1.64 10.66 10.95
CA ILE A 180 -3.03 10.35 11.31
C ILE A 180 -3.11 9.70 12.69
N GLU A 181 -2.32 8.67 12.96
CA GLU A 181 -2.31 7.96 14.26
C GLU A 181 -1.88 8.89 15.42
N THR A 182 -0.83 9.69 15.19
CA THR A 182 -0.36 10.66 16.17
C THR A 182 -1.42 11.73 16.46
N ALA A 183 -2.06 12.25 15.41
CA ALA A 183 -3.10 13.27 15.55
C ALA A 183 -4.34 12.70 16.27
N ILE A 184 -4.81 11.50 15.91
CA ILE A 184 -5.91 10.82 16.61
C ILE A 184 -5.59 10.65 18.10
N SER A 185 -4.41 10.09 18.42
CA SER A 185 -4.00 9.85 19.79
C SER A 185 -4.00 11.14 20.64
N ARG A 186 -3.43 12.23 20.13
CA ARG A 186 -3.40 13.54 20.81
C ARG A 186 -4.79 14.19 20.91
N MET A 187 -5.57 14.13 19.82
CA MET A 187 -6.92 14.67 19.80
C MET A 187 -7.83 14.01 20.81
N LEU A 188 -7.76 12.68 20.99
CA LEU A 188 -8.55 11.94 21.97
C LEU A 188 -8.18 12.29 23.41
N LYS A 189 -6.93 12.70 23.66
CA LYS A 189 -6.43 13.14 24.98
C LYS A 189 -6.63 14.63 25.23
N GLY A 190 -7.05 15.40 24.22
CA GLY A 190 -7.15 16.86 24.29
C GLY A 190 -5.78 17.55 24.34
N GLU A 191 -4.70 16.88 23.95
CA GLU A 191 -3.33 17.39 23.95
C GLU A 191 -3.10 18.31 22.75
N PRO A 192 -2.32 19.41 22.88
CA PRO A 192 -2.01 20.29 21.77
C PRO A 192 -1.19 19.58 20.69
N ILE A 193 -1.40 19.95 19.42
CA ILE A 193 -0.72 19.36 18.26
C ILE A 193 0.05 20.46 17.55
N ASP A 194 1.40 20.35 17.56
CA ASP A 194 2.25 21.22 16.78
C ASP A 194 2.27 20.74 15.31
N LEU A 195 2.03 21.65 14.37
CA LEU A 195 1.87 21.38 12.96
C LEU A 195 2.72 22.35 12.14
N SER A 196 3.05 21.97 10.90
CA SER A 196 3.50 22.94 9.90
C SER A 196 2.33 23.84 9.51
N GLU A 197 2.50 24.73 8.54
CA GLU A 197 1.39 25.55 8.00
C GLU A 197 0.27 24.68 7.38
N CYS A 198 0.57 23.44 7.02
CA CYS A 198 -0.37 22.45 6.44
C CYS A 198 -1.10 22.98 5.18
N THR A 199 -0.46 23.86 4.41
CA THR A 199 -1.03 24.48 3.20
C THR A 199 -0.91 23.61 1.95
N GLN A 200 -0.03 22.61 1.96
CA GLN A 200 0.18 21.68 0.86
C GLN A 200 -1.04 20.81 0.60
N ASN A 201 -1.25 20.42 -0.64
CA ASN A 201 -2.22 19.40 -0.99
C ASN A 201 -1.73 18.03 -0.50
N TRP A 202 -2.68 17.23 -0.04
CA TRP A 202 -2.44 15.86 0.40
C TRP A 202 -3.57 14.94 -0.05
N ASN A 203 -3.26 13.66 -0.17
CA ASN A 203 -4.24 12.64 -0.50
C ASN A 203 -4.07 11.46 0.46
N PHE A 204 -5.08 11.23 1.28
CA PHE A 204 -5.12 10.07 2.17
C PHE A 204 -6.02 8.99 1.59
N LEU A 205 -5.50 7.77 1.47
CA LEU A 205 -6.24 6.58 1.03
C LEU A 205 -6.52 5.68 2.23
N TYR A 206 -7.79 5.41 2.50
CA TYR A 206 -8.15 4.48 3.56
C TYR A 206 -7.73 3.04 3.21
N VAL A 207 -7.16 2.30 4.17
CA VAL A 207 -6.58 0.96 3.91
C VAL A 207 -7.59 -0.05 3.40
N LYS A 208 -8.88 0.05 3.79
CA LYS A 208 -9.95 -0.81 3.24
C LYS A 208 -10.29 -0.46 1.80
N ASP A 209 -10.21 0.83 1.43
CA ASP A 209 -10.36 1.25 0.03
C ASP A 209 -9.15 0.82 -0.82
N MET A 210 -7.94 0.85 -0.26
CA MET A 210 -6.75 0.28 -0.89
C MET A 210 -6.94 -1.20 -1.22
N ALA A 211 -7.44 -1.99 -0.28
CA ALA A 211 -7.75 -3.41 -0.48
C ALA A 211 -8.78 -3.62 -1.60
N TYR A 212 -9.85 -2.84 -1.58
CA TYR A 212 -10.86 -2.83 -2.65
C TYR A 212 -10.25 -2.49 -4.01
N GLN A 213 -9.44 -1.43 -4.10
CA GLN A 213 -8.80 -0.99 -5.34
C GLN A 213 -7.89 -2.08 -5.92
N ILE A 214 -7.08 -2.75 -5.07
CA ILE A 214 -6.18 -3.83 -5.50
C ILE A 214 -6.99 -4.97 -6.14
N GLU A 215 -8.03 -5.47 -5.46
CA GLU A 215 -8.85 -6.57 -5.98
C GLU A 215 -9.55 -6.19 -7.28
N ARG A 216 -10.18 -5.01 -7.32
CA ARG A 216 -10.90 -4.53 -8.51
C ARG A 216 -9.96 -4.41 -9.70
N LEU A 217 -8.75 -3.88 -9.49
CA LEU A 217 -7.76 -3.73 -10.56
C LEU A 217 -7.23 -5.09 -11.02
N CYS A 218 -6.90 -6.00 -10.12
CA CYS A 218 -6.52 -7.37 -10.48
C CYS A 218 -7.59 -8.05 -11.33
N LYS A 219 -8.84 -7.94 -10.92
CA LYS A 219 -9.98 -8.51 -11.67
C LYS A 219 -10.15 -7.88 -13.04
N ALA A 220 -10.01 -6.56 -13.16
CA ALA A 220 -10.10 -5.85 -14.43
C ALA A 220 -8.99 -6.28 -15.40
N VAL A 221 -7.74 -6.39 -14.93
CA VAL A 221 -6.62 -6.85 -15.77
C VAL A 221 -6.80 -8.30 -16.22
N ILE A 222 -7.20 -9.20 -15.30
CA ILE A 222 -7.43 -10.62 -15.64
C ILE A 222 -8.56 -10.79 -16.68
N LYS A 223 -9.56 -9.90 -16.67
CA LYS A 223 -10.66 -9.90 -17.65
C LYS A 223 -10.34 -9.16 -18.94
N ASN A 224 -9.17 -8.54 -19.05
CA ASN A 224 -8.76 -7.64 -20.14
C ASN A 224 -9.61 -6.34 -20.22
N ASP A 225 -10.28 -5.95 -19.15
CA ASP A 225 -10.99 -4.67 -19.02
C ASP A 225 -10.02 -3.51 -18.71
N ALA A 226 -8.82 -3.81 -18.22
CA ALA A 226 -7.74 -2.86 -17.97
C ALA A 226 -6.39 -3.43 -18.41
N GLN A 227 -5.44 -2.54 -18.75
CA GLN A 227 -4.08 -2.95 -19.12
C GLN A 227 -3.20 -3.14 -17.87
N PRO A 228 -2.25 -4.11 -17.88
CA PRO A 228 -1.20 -4.17 -16.87
C PRO A 228 -0.30 -2.91 -16.91
N GLY A 229 0.55 -2.73 -15.92
CA GLY A 229 1.50 -1.62 -15.83
C GLY A 229 1.36 -0.81 -14.54
N ILE A 230 1.72 0.47 -14.57
CA ILE A 230 1.77 1.34 -13.38
C ILE A 230 0.38 1.92 -13.09
N TYR A 231 -0.02 1.95 -11.81
CA TYR A 231 -1.22 2.64 -11.32
C TYR A 231 -0.93 3.40 -10.03
N LEU A 232 -1.46 4.62 -9.93
CA LEU A 232 -1.47 5.40 -8.69
C LEU A 232 -2.61 4.95 -7.78
N MET A 233 -2.25 4.42 -6.61
CA MET A 233 -3.22 3.99 -5.60
C MET A 233 -3.50 5.15 -4.65
N ALA A 234 -4.63 5.80 -4.86
CA ALA A 234 -5.00 7.03 -4.16
C ALA A 234 -6.53 7.16 -4.03
N SER A 235 -6.97 8.08 -3.18
CA SER A 235 -8.38 8.42 -3.05
C SER A 235 -8.80 9.46 -4.11
N ASN A 236 -10.10 9.68 -4.25
CA ASN A 236 -10.63 10.79 -5.05
C ASN A 236 -10.72 12.12 -4.27
N ASP A 237 -10.17 12.16 -3.04
CA ASP A 237 -10.21 13.31 -2.14
C ASP A 237 -8.80 13.88 -1.98
N THR A 238 -8.42 14.83 -2.85
CA THR A 238 -7.17 15.59 -2.71
C THR A 238 -7.50 17.01 -2.28
N ARG A 239 -6.97 17.43 -1.14
CA ARG A 239 -7.22 18.74 -0.54
C ARG A 239 -6.08 19.16 0.39
N THR A 240 -6.12 20.37 0.96
CA THR A 240 -5.06 20.83 1.84
C THR A 240 -4.94 19.95 3.08
N LEU A 241 -3.72 19.70 3.54
CA LEU A 241 -3.48 18.93 4.77
C LEU A 241 -4.20 19.57 5.95
N LYS A 242 -4.27 20.90 5.99
CA LYS A 242 -5.00 21.66 7.01
C LYS A 242 -6.47 21.23 7.09
N SER A 243 -7.16 21.11 5.95
CA SER A 243 -8.57 20.73 5.93
C SER A 243 -8.80 19.30 6.46
N TYR A 244 -7.87 18.37 6.24
CA TYR A 244 -7.92 17.03 6.84
C TYR A 244 -7.79 17.08 8.37
N ILE A 245 -6.82 17.85 8.88
CA ILE A 245 -6.59 17.98 10.32
C ILE A 245 -7.80 18.64 11.03
N GLU A 246 -8.38 19.67 10.41
CA GLU A 246 -9.59 20.32 10.94
C GLU A 246 -10.80 19.38 10.95
N GLU A 247 -10.97 18.58 9.91
CA GLU A 247 -12.02 17.57 9.87
C GLU A 247 -11.80 16.49 10.94
N MET A 248 -10.56 16.00 11.15
CA MET A 248 -10.25 15.06 12.23
C MET A 248 -10.68 15.63 13.59
N LYS A 249 -10.30 16.87 13.89
CA LYS A 249 -10.70 17.55 15.15
C LYS A 249 -12.22 17.61 15.31
N ARG A 250 -12.94 17.97 14.23
CA ARG A 250 -14.40 18.02 14.22
C ARG A 250 -15.03 16.64 14.46
N VAL A 251 -14.60 15.63 13.72
CA VAL A 251 -15.15 14.26 13.78
C VAL A 251 -14.89 13.63 15.14
N LEU A 252 -13.70 13.81 15.70
CA LEU A 252 -13.33 13.28 17.02
C LEU A 252 -13.84 14.16 18.17
N LYS A 253 -14.54 15.28 17.87
CA LYS A 253 -15.05 16.25 18.87
C LYS A 253 -13.98 16.70 19.86
N SER A 254 -12.75 16.87 19.37
CA SER A 254 -11.57 17.11 20.20
C SER A 254 -11.46 18.57 20.64
N SER A 255 -11.07 18.78 21.89
CA SER A 255 -10.69 20.10 22.44
C SER A 255 -9.21 20.46 22.17
N ALA A 256 -8.42 19.56 21.55
CA ALA A 256 -7.01 19.78 21.27
C ALA A 256 -6.75 21.11 20.55
N GLU A 257 -5.75 21.87 21.01
CA GLU A 257 -5.26 23.05 20.31
C GLU A 257 -4.45 22.65 19.08
N LEU A 258 -4.75 23.20 17.90
CA LEU A 258 -3.98 23.03 16.66
C LEU A 258 -3.04 24.20 16.46
N ARG A 259 -1.72 23.99 16.59
CA ARG A 259 -0.69 25.02 16.51
C ARG A 259 -0.03 25.01 15.14
N TYR A 260 -0.65 25.67 14.18
CA TYR A 260 -0.11 25.80 12.82
C TYR A 260 1.13 26.68 12.80
N GLY A 261 2.15 26.28 12.00
CA GLY A 261 3.42 26.96 11.88
C GLY A 261 4.40 26.73 13.04
N ALA A 262 4.00 25.95 14.07
CA ALA A 262 4.89 25.60 15.18
C ALA A 262 6.05 24.71 14.73
N LEU A 263 5.80 23.80 13.78
CA LEU A 263 6.84 22.98 13.15
C LEU A 263 7.37 23.67 11.89
N LYS A 264 8.64 24.06 11.93
CA LYS A 264 9.32 24.59 10.74
C LYS A 264 9.79 23.44 9.86
N THR A 265 9.26 23.34 8.65
CA THR A 265 9.69 22.37 7.65
C THR A 265 10.64 23.03 6.66
N LYS A 266 11.75 22.34 6.33
CA LYS A 266 12.73 22.84 5.34
C LYS A 266 12.15 22.87 3.91
N GLN A 267 11.25 21.94 3.61
CA GLN A 267 10.62 21.80 2.31
C GLN A 267 9.17 21.36 2.50
N VAL A 268 8.26 22.02 1.83
CA VAL A 268 6.85 21.63 1.75
C VAL A 268 6.69 20.84 0.46
N THR A 269 6.18 19.64 0.57
CA THR A 269 5.89 18.74 -0.57
C THR A 269 4.41 18.46 -0.60
N SER A 270 3.82 18.52 -1.79
CA SER A 270 2.42 18.12 -2.01
C SER A 270 2.33 16.65 -2.43
N LEU A 271 1.21 16.02 -2.15
CA LEU A 271 0.82 14.73 -2.68
C LEU A 271 -0.52 14.90 -3.40
N ASN A 272 -0.44 15.17 -4.70
CA ASN A 272 -1.59 15.48 -5.57
C ASN A 272 -1.64 14.49 -6.75
N PRO A 273 -2.12 13.24 -6.53
CA PRO A 273 -2.19 12.23 -7.56
C PRO A 273 -3.36 12.43 -8.51
N ASP A 274 -3.13 12.27 -9.83
CA ASP A 274 -4.19 12.06 -10.81
C ASP A 274 -4.66 10.62 -10.76
N THR A 275 -5.89 10.41 -10.38
CA THR A 275 -6.51 9.08 -10.25
C THR A 275 -7.31 8.66 -11.48
N SER A 276 -7.25 9.40 -12.57
CA SER A 276 -8.08 9.18 -13.77
C SER A 276 -7.86 7.80 -14.36
N LYS A 277 -6.61 7.34 -14.48
CA LYS A 277 -6.29 6.00 -15.00
C LYS A 277 -6.91 4.89 -14.15
N LEU A 278 -6.73 4.96 -12.84
CA LEU A 278 -7.30 3.99 -11.91
C LEU A 278 -8.83 4.03 -11.94
N LYS A 279 -9.43 5.23 -11.93
CA LYS A 279 -10.89 5.42 -12.01
C LYS A 279 -11.46 4.83 -13.29
N ASN A 280 -10.79 5.01 -14.43
CA ASN A 280 -11.23 4.42 -15.72
C ASN A 280 -11.15 2.89 -15.69
N ALA A 281 -10.16 2.31 -14.98
CA ALA A 281 -9.99 0.87 -14.89
C ALA A 281 -11.00 0.19 -13.95
N ILE A 282 -11.35 0.82 -12.82
CA ILE A 282 -12.17 0.17 -11.77
C ILE A 282 -13.49 0.87 -11.45
N GLY A 283 -13.73 2.04 -12.02
CA GLY A 283 -14.93 2.86 -11.79
C GLY A 283 -14.87 3.63 -10.47
N LYS A 284 -15.39 3.06 -9.41
CA LYS A 284 -15.41 3.68 -8.07
C LYS A 284 -14.07 3.51 -7.36
N LEU A 285 -13.53 4.60 -6.79
CA LEU A 285 -12.25 4.57 -6.06
C LEU A 285 -12.41 4.34 -4.56
N ASN A 286 -13.42 4.96 -3.94
CA ASN A 286 -13.62 4.97 -2.50
C ASN A 286 -15.00 4.43 -2.12
N ASN A 287 -15.06 3.60 -1.07
CA ASN A 287 -16.28 3.18 -0.41
C ASN A 287 -16.54 3.99 0.87
N TYR A 288 -15.48 4.61 1.40
CA TYR A 288 -15.50 5.41 2.62
C TYR A 288 -15.15 6.87 2.31
N SER A 289 -15.88 7.82 2.92
CA SER A 289 -15.39 9.19 3.09
C SER A 289 -14.28 9.20 4.15
N PHE A 290 -13.49 10.29 4.21
CA PHE A 290 -12.46 10.42 5.24
C PHE A 290 -13.06 10.37 6.65
N GLU A 291 -14.20 11.03 6.88
CA GLU A 291 -14.96 10.96 8.13
C GLU A 291 -15.40 9.54 8.48
N GLN A 292 -15.96 8.79 7.52
CA GLN A 292 -16.37 7.40 7.73
C GLN A 292 -15.18 6.49 8.09
N ALA A 293 -14.04 6.71 7.44
CA ALA A 293 -12.81 5.98 7.74
C ALA A 293 -12.31 6.27 9.17
N LEU A 294 -12.31 7.55 9.59
CA LEU A 294 -11.95 7.93 10.96
C LEU A 294 -12.86 7.28 12.01
N LEU A 295 -14.18 7.27 11.77
CA LEU A 295 -15.15 6.64 12.67
C LEU A 295 -14.99 5.11 12.71
N ASP A 296 -14.62 4.47 11.60
CA ASP A 296 -14.38 3.04 11.54
C ASP A 296 -13.10 2.65 12.30
N MET A 297 -12.08 3.51 12.33
CA MET A 297 -10.86 3.30 13.13
C MET A 297 -11.10 3.34 14.64
N GLN A 298 -12.20 3.93 15.11
CA GLN A 298 -12.55 4.02 16.53
C GLN A 298 -13.32 2.77 17.05
N LYS A 299 -13.73 1.88 16.16
CA LYS A 299 -14.37 0.60 16.52
C LYS A 299 -13.32 -0.48 16.80
#